data_c6dacf8e802511c1188742b067b5cbd9
#
_entry.id   c6dacf8e802511c1188742b067b5cbd9
#
_cell.length_a   1.000
_cell.length_b   1.000
_cell.length_c   1.000
_cell.angle_alpha   90.00
_cell.angle_beta   90.00
_cell.angle_gamma   90.00
#
_symmetry.space_group_name_H-M   'P 1'
#
loop_
_entity.id
_entity.type
_entity.pdbx_description
1 polymer ?
#
loop_
_entity_poly.entity_id
_entity_poly.type
_entity_poly.pdbx_seq_one_letter_code
_entity_poly.pdbx_strand_id
1 'polypeptide(L)'
;MPLKYPTTSKTLLDKIASGDEISWNDFYEKYSPIVKALAKFKGLDAAAADDVCQQVMLQFFKQSKTFKFDPDVARFRTYFGMIVKGKIADYYRKKRETLVEELEAIPVDAETDHIFMNEWRKLILQEAQAELKNRVAPETYQAYELFAVQGRPAEKVAAYLDCSTNQVYQAKKRCFKMMKEILLKMNETDLELQLELSKYEL
;
A
#
# COMPACT_ATOMS: atom_id res chain seq x y z
N MET A 1 -3.08 -6.34 23.23
CA MET A 1 -3.74 -5.31 22.41
C MET A 1 -4.08 -5.93 21.06
N PRO A 2 -5.32 -5.81 20.55
CA PRO A 2 -5.62 -6.26 19.20
C PRO A 2 -4.82 -5.42 18.21
N LEU A 3 -4.16 -6.09 17.26
CA LEU A 3 -3.40 -5.48 16.19
C LEU A 3 -4.32 -4.54 15.41
N LYS A 4 -4.01 -3.25 15.44
CA LYS A 4 -4.68 -2.22 14.65
C LYS A 4 -4.08 -2.23 13.24
N TYR A 5 -4.44 -3.24 12.45
CA TYR A 5 -4.10 -3.18 11.03
C TYR A 5 -5.00 -2.13 10.38
N PRO A 6 -4.45 -1.17 9.66
CA PRO A 6 -5.23 -0.29 8.80
C PRO A 6 -5.64 -1.07 7.54
N THR A 7 -6.45 -2.09 7.72
CA THR A 7 -7.16 -2.73 6.62
C THR A 7 -8.22 -1.77 6.11
N THR A 8 -8.51 -1.81 4.82
CA THR A 8 -9.72 -1.19 4.28
C THR A 8 -10.90 -1.99 4.77
N SER A 9 -11.11 -1.93 6.07
CA SER A 9 -12.24 -2.61 6.69
C SER A 9 -13.50 -1.77 6.46
N LYS A 10 -14.63 -2.45 6.35
CA LYS A 10 -15.95 -1.79 6.37
C LYS A 10 -16.03 -0.76 7.51
N THR A 11 -15.47 -1.10 8.67
CA THR A 11 -15.40 -0.24 9.85
C THR A 11 -14.63 1.07 9.60
N LEU A 12 -13.52 1.05 8.84
CA LEU A 12 -12.78 2.27 8.48
C LEU A 12 -13.63 3.15 7.56
N LEU A 13 -14.25 2.55 6.54
CA LEU A 13 -15.09 3.28 5.59
C LEU A 13 -16.34 3.87 6.26
N ASP A 14 -16.98 3.13 7.17
CA ASP A 14 -18.13 3.61 7.95
C ASP A 14 -17.74 4.79 8.85
N LYS A 15 -16.57 4.76 9.49
CA LYS A 15 -16.04 5.87 10.29
C LYS A 15 -15.73 7.10 9.44
N ILE A 16 -15.14 6.93 8.27
CA ILE A 16 -14.91 8.03 7.32
C ILE A 16 -16.23 8.65 6.89
N ALA A 17 -17.24 7.82 6.59
CA ALA A 17 -18.57 8.28 6.22
C ALA A 17 -19.24 9.08 7.33
N SER A 18 -18.99 8.75 8.60
CA SER A 18 -19.48 9.49 9.78
C SER A 18 -18.68 10.75 10.10
N GLY A 19 -17.59 11.03 9.38
CA GLY A 19 -16.75 12.21 9.57
C GLY A 19 -15.67 12.07 10.65
N ASP A 20 -15.24 10.85 10.98
CA ASP A 20 -14.15 10.61 11.93
C ASP A 20 -12.81 11.06 11.34
N GLU A 21 -12.22 12.12 11.92
CA GLU A 21 -10.98 12.74 11.44
C GLU A 21 -9.77 11.82 11.54
N ILE A 22 -9.69 10.98 12.58
CA ILE A 22 -8.56 10.05 12.77
C ILE A 22 -8.58 9.00 11.65
N SER A 23 -9.74 8.42 11.39
CA SER A 23 -9.93 7.44 10.32
C SER A 23 -9.70 8.04 8.94
N TRP A 24 -10.04 9.32 8.76
CA TRP A 24 -9.74 10.05 7.53
C TRP A 24 -8.23 10.26 7.33
N ASN A 25 -7.52 10.67 8.37
CA ASN A 25 -6.07 10.83 8.32
C ASN A 25 -5.36 9.51 8.04
N ASP A 26 -5.73 8.43 8.73
CA ASP A 26 -5.21 7.08 8.49
C ASP A 26 -5.44 6.66 7.02
N PHE A 27 -6.60 6.95 6.49
CA PHE A 27 -6.94 6.69 5.09
C PHE A 27 -6.08 7.51 4.13
N TYR A 28 -5.97 8.81 4.38
CA TYR A 28 -5.19 9.73 3.55
C TYR A 28 -3.71 9.32 3.51
N GLU A 29 -3.09 9.05 4.66
CA GLU A 29 -1.71 8.61 4.75
C GLU A 29 -1.47 7.30 4.00
N LYS A 30 -2.42 6.39 4.08
CA LYS A 30 -2.36 5.09 3.43
C LYS A 30 -2.50 5.17 1.90
N TYR A 31 -3.45 5.95 1.40
CA TYR A 31 -3.81 5.93 -0.01
C TYR A 31 -3.16 7.03 -0.84
N SER A 32 -2.75 8.16 -0.25
CA SER A 32 -2.13 9.26 -1.00
C SER A 32 -0.84 8.85 -1.70
N PRO A 33 0.07 8.01 -1.13
CA PRO A 33 1.26 7.57 -1.84
C PRO A 33 0.92 6.75 -3.10
N ILE A 34 -0.11 5.90 -3.03
CA ILE A 34 -0.56 5.07 -4.15
C ILE A 34 -1.08 5.95 -5.28
N VAL A 35 -1.94 6.94 -4.95
CA VAL A 35 -2.49 7.87 -5.93
C VAL A 35 -1.39 8.67 -6.62
N LYS A 36 -0.44 9.22 -5.85
CA LYS A 36 0.69 9.99 -6.36
C LYS A 36 1.63 9.14 -7.23
N ALA A 37 1.91 7.91 -6.82
CA ALA A 37 2.73 6.98 -7.61
C ALA A 37 2.08 6.69 -8.96
N LEU A 38 0.76 6.44 -8.98
CA LEU A 38 0.04 6.19 -10.22
C LEU A 38 -0.01 7.43 -11.14
N ALA A 39 -0.24 8.62 -10.57
CA ALA A 39 -0.22 9.87 -11.32
C ALA A 39 1.15 10.12 -11.95
N LYS A 40 2.24 9.96 -11.19
CA LYS A 40 3.62 10.08 -11.70
C LYS A 40 3.93 9.05 -12.80
N PHE A 41 3.51 7.80 -12.62
CA PHE A 41 3.65 6.77 -13.64
C PHE A 41 2.97 7.16 -14.94
N LYS A 42 1.81 7.81 -14.87
CA LYS A 42 1.11 8.35 -16.05
C LYS A 42 1.74 9.64 -16.59
N GLY A 43 2.90 10.08 -16.09
CA GLY A 43 3.67 11.20 -16.60
C GLY A 43 3.33 12.57 -16.00
N LEU A 44 2.58 12.61 -14.90
CA LEU A 44 2.35 13.86 -14.18
C LEU A 44 3.60 14.24 -13.38
N ASP A 45 3.95 15.52 -13.36
CA ASP A 45 4.96 16.04 -12.46
C ASP A 45 4.48 16.01 -11.00
N ALA A 46 5.35 16.39 -10.06
CA ALA A 46 5.05 16.31 -8.64
C ALA A 46 3.86 17.19 -8.23
N ALA A 47 3.78 18.41 -8.77
CA ALA A 47 2.71 19.35 -8.44
C ALA A 47 1.37 18.87 -8.98
N ALA A 48 1.32 18.42 -10.24
CA ALA A 48 0.12 17.87 -10.85
C ALA A 48 -0.33 16.56 -10.16
N ALA A 49 0.61 15.72 -9.73
CA ALA A 49 0.29 14.51 -8.97
C ALA A 49 -0.32 14.84 -7.60
N ASP A 50 0.17 15.88 -6.93
CA ASP A 50 -0.40 16.37 -5.67
C ASP A 50 -1.81 16.93 -5.86
N ASP A 51 -2.05 17.72 -6.90
CA ASP A 51 -3.37 18.26 -7.24
C ASP A 51 -4.37 17.14 -7.55
N VAL A 52 -3.98 16.16 -8.37
CA VAL A 52 -4.81 14.99 -8.67
C VAL A 52 -5.10 14.22 -7.38
N CYS A 53 -4.12 14.03 -6.52
CA CYS A 53 -4.31 13.35 -5.23
C CYS A 53 -5.35 14.07 -4.37
N GLN A 54 -5.28 15.39 -4.22
CA GLN A 54 -6.26 16.18 -3.49
C GLN A 54 -7.66 16.03 -4.08
N GLN A 55 -7.79 16.07 -5.41
CA GLN A 55 -9.09 15.91 -6.08
C GLN A 55 -9.68 14.51 -5.89
N VAL A 56 -8.86 13.45 -5.94
CA VAL A 56 -9.27 12.08 -5.64
C VAL A 56 -9.79 11.97 -4.21
N MET A 57 -9.02 12.46 -3.24
CA MET A 57 -9.38 12.40 -1.83
C MET A 57 -10.65 13.19 -1.53
N LEU A 58 -10.79 14.38 -2.10
CA LEU A 58 -12.00 15.21 -1.95
C LEU A 58 -13.23 14.51 -2.57
N GLN A 59 -13.09 13.92 -3.76
CA GLN A 59 -14.19 13.18 -4.39
C GLN A 59 -14.60 11.98 -3.55
N PHE A 60 -13.62 11.18 -3.10
CA PHE A 60 -13.90 10.03 -2.25
C PHE A 60 -14.59 10.45 -0.95
N PHE A 61 -14.10 11.49 -0.26
CA PHE A 61 -14.71 12.01 0.95
C PHE A 61 -16.17 12.45 0.76
N LYS A 62 -16.46 13.13 -0.36
CA LYS A 62 -17.84 13.53 -0.68
C LYS A 62 -18.73 12.33 -0.94
N GLN A 63 -18.23 11.34 -1.66
CA GLN A 63 -19.00 10.15 -2.02
C GLN A 63 -19.16 9.20 -0.83
N SER A 64 -18.19 9.12 0.09
CA SER A 64 -18.28 8.23 1.25
C SER A 64 -19.47 8.52 2.16
N LYS A 65 -19.98 9.75 2.18
CA LYS A 65 -21.16 10.16 2.96
C LYS A 65 -22.47 9.54 2.46
N THR A 66 -22.54 9.20 1.18
CA THR A 66 -23.72 8.65 0.54
C THR A 66 -23.53 7.22 0.05
N PHE A 67 -22.29 6.80 -0.13
CA PHE A 67 -21.92 5.49 -0.63
C PHE A 67 -21.85 4.49 0.52
N LYS A 68 -22.72 3.47 0.48
CA LYS A 68 -22.60 2.31 1.37
C LYS A 68 -21.71 1.28 0.69
N PHE A 69 -20.52 1.08 1.22
CA PHE A 69 -19.63 0.04 0.73
C PHE A 69 -20.24 -1.34 1.02
N ASP A 70 -20.43 -2.12 -0.05
CA ASP A 70 -20.87 -3.50 0.01
C ASP A 70 -19.78 -4.38 -0.60
N PRO A 71 -19.03 -5.15 0.23
CA PRO A 71 -17.96 -6.00 -0.24
C PRO A 71 -18.42 -7.12 -1.17
N ASP A 72 -19.72 -7.49 -1.12
CA ASP A 72 -20.30 -8.53 -1.97
C ASP A 72 -20.59 -8.01 -3.39
N VAL A 73 -20.70 -6.68 -3.55
CA VAL A 73 -20.99 -6.05 -4.85
C VAL A 73 -19.72 -5.64 -5.58
N ALA A 74 -18.76 -5.03 -4.89
CA ALA A 74 -17.52 -4.58 -5.52
C ALA A 74 -16.39 -4.45 -4.50
N ARG A 75 -15.16 -4.71 -4.97
CA ARG A 75 -13.97 -4.49 -4.17
C ARG A 75 -13.71 -2.99 -4.02
N PHE A 76 -13.42 -2.54 -2.79
CA PHE A 76 -13.11 -1.14 -2.52
C PHE A 76 -11.96 -0.63 -3.42
N ARG A 77 -10.93 -1.41 -3.60
CA ARG A 77 -9.77 -1.04 -4.45
C ARG A 77 -10.17 -0.80 -5.89
N THR A 78 -11.06 -1.62 -6.44
CA THR A 78 -11.58 -1.42 -7.80
C THR A 78 -12.32 -0.09 -7.90
N TYR A 79 -13.21 0.17 -6.93
CA TYR A 79 -13.94 1.42 -6.86
C TYR A 79 -13.01 2.64 -6.70
N PHE A 80 -12.08 2.58 -5.74
CA PHE A 80 -11.13 3.66 -5.52
C PHE A 80 -10.20 3.87 -6.72
N GLY A 81 -9.75 2.78 -7.34
CA GLY A 81 -8.96 2.81 -8.58
C GLY A 81 -9.69 3.52 -9.72
N MET A 82 -11.01 3.33 -9.86
CA MET A 82 -11.82 4.06 -10.85
C MET A 82 -11.83 5.57 -10.59
N ILE A 83 -11.93 6.01 -9.33
CA ILE A 83 -11.87 7.43 -8.99
C ILE A 83 -10.50 8.00 -9.38
N VAL A 84 -9.41 7.30 -9.04
CA VAL A 84 -8.03 7.75 -9.37
C VAL A 84 -7.85 7.89 -10.87
N LYS A 85 -8.22 6.87 -11.63
CA LYS A 85 -8.15 6.86 -13.10
C LYS A 85 -8.97 7.99 -13.72
N GLY A 86 -10.19 8.18 -13.22
CA GLY A 86 -11.05 9.27 -13.66
C GLY A 86 -10.42 10.65 -13.48
N LYS A 87 -9.79 10.89 -12.32
CA LYS A 87 -9.12 12.18 -12.05
C LYS A 87 -7.87 12.43 -12.89
N ILE A 88 -7.10 11.37 -13.16
CA ILE A 88 -5.96 11.47 -14.09
C ILE A 88 -6.47 11.80 -15.51
N ALA A 89 -7.52 11.13 -15.97
CA ALA A 89 -8.13 11.43 -17.27
C ALA A 89 -8.69 12.86 -17.35
N ASP A 90 -9.36 13.35 -16.28
CA ASP A 90 -9.85 14.71 -16.17
C ASP A 90 -8.72 15.74 -16.26
N TYR A 91 -7.57 15.47 -15.62
CA TYR A 91 -6.39 16.31 -15.70
C TYR A 91 -5.90 16.47 -17.16
N TYR A 92 -5.75 15.37 -17.89
CA TYR A 92 -5.31 15.41 -19.28
C TYR A 92 -6.33 16.05 -20.21
N ARG A 93 -7.63 15.84 -19.97
CA ARG A 93 -8.68 16.52 -20.74
C ARG A 93 -8.59 18.03 -20.58
N LYS A 94 -8.47 18.54 -19.35
CA LYS A 94 -8.31 19.98 -19.09
C LYS A 94 -7.04 20.54 -19.72
N LYS A 95 -5.92 19.83 -19.63
CA LYS A 95 -4.64 20.23 -20.22
C LYS A 95 -4.76 20.35 -21.74
N ARG A 96 -5.47 19.41 -22.38
CA ARG A 96 -5.74 19.43 -23.83
C ARG A 96 -6.59 20.65 -24.25
N GLU A 97 -7.66 20.95 -23.50
CA GLU A 97 -8.50 22.11 -23.74
C GLU A 97 -7.72 23.43 -23.63
N THR A 98 -6.68 23.47 -22.78
CA THR A 98 -5.87 24.68 -22.55
C THR A 98 -4.75 24.86 -23.58
N LEU A 99 -4.18 23.78 -24.12
CA LEU A 99 -2.99 23.81 -24.97
C LEU A 99 -3.30 23.78 -26.47
N VAL A 100 -4.54 23.51 -26.89
CA VAL A 100 -4.92 23.34 -28.33
C VAL A 100 -4.07 22.27 -29.04
N GLU A 101 -3.37 21.42 -28.30
CA GLU A 101 -2.56 20.32 -28.82
C GLU A 101 -3.34 19.00 -28.84
N GLU A 102 -3.20 18.24 -29.91
CA GLU A 102 -3.67 16.84 -30.00
C GLU A 102 -2.79 15.93 -29.13
N LEU A 103 -3.01 16.00 -27.81
CA LEU A 103 -2.46 14.99 -26.91
C LEU A 103 -3.32 13.73 -27.04
N GLU A 104 -2.70 12.60 -27.37
CA GLU A 104 -3.38 11.31 -27.39
C GLU A 104 -4.04 11.02 -26.03
N ALA A 105 -5.26 10.48 -26.07
CA ALA A 105 -5.93 10.05 -24.85
C ALA A 105 -5.09 8.95 -24.21
N ILE A 106 -4.61 9.19 -22.97
CA ILE A 106 -3.86 8.15 -22.26
C ILE A 106 -4.85 7.03 -21.90
N PRO A 107 -4.66 5.83 -22.44
CA PRO A 107 -5.56 4.72 -22.16
C PRO A 107 -5.53 4.39 -20.67
N VAL A 108 -6.71 4.20 -20.11
CA VAL A 108 -6.86 3.59 -18.79
C VAL A 108 -6.88 2.08 -19.03
N ASP A 109 -5.72 1.46 -19.02
CA ASP A 109 -5.49 0.09 -19.43
C ASP A 109 -5.19 -0.86 -18.25
N ALA A 110 -5.05 -2.15 -18.56
CA ALA A 110 -4.69 -3.20 -17.60
C ALA A 110 -3.35 -2.92 -16.89
N GLU A 111 -2.44 -2.18 -17.53
CA GLU A 111 -1.16 -1.78 -16.95
C GLU A 111 -1.36 -0.84 -15.75
N THR A 112 -2.32 0.09 -15.85
CA THR A 112 -2.69 0.99 -14.75
C THR A 112 -3.18 0.20 -13.53
N ASP A 113 -3.98 -0.85 -13.75
CA ASP A 113 -4.45 -1.72 -12.66
C ASP A 113 -3.30 -2.49 -12.03
N HIS A 114 -2.39 -3.00 -12.83
CA HIS A 114 -1.22 -3.73 -12.35
C HIS A 114 -0.32 -2.84 -11.47
N ILE A 115 -0.09 -1.59 -11.86
CA ILE A 115 0.71 -0.65 -11.08
C ILE A 115 0.01 -0.27 -9.77
N PHE A 116 -1.29 0.03 -9.82
CA PHE A 116 -2.06 0.30 -8.62
C PHE A 116 -1.95 -0.86 -7.62
N MET A 117 -2.10 -2.10 -8.10
CA MET A 117 -1.97 -3.30 -7.26
C MET A 117 -0.55 -3.51 -6.73
N ASN A 118 0.49 -3.17 -7.51
CA ASN A 118 1.87 -3.27 -7.05
C ASN A 118 2.19 -2.25 -5.95
N GLU A 119 1.75 -1.00 -6.10
CA GLU A 119 1.93 0.02 -5.05
C GLU A 119 1.16 -0.37 -3.78
N TRP A 120 -0.02 -0.96 -3.93
CA TRP A 120 -0.77 -1.51 -2.81
C TRP A 120 -0.02 -2.63 -2.08
N ARG A 121 0.55 -3.58 -2.83
CA ARG A 121 1.36 -4.67 -2.24
C ARG A 121 2.58 -4.15 -1.50
N LYS A 122 3.25 -3.12 -2.02
CA LYS A 122 4.37 -2.46 -1.33
C LYS A 122 3.93 -1.89 0.03
N LEU A 123 2.79 -1.20 0.07
CA LEU A 123 2.26 -0.66 1.30
C LEU A 123 2.00 -1.77 2.34
N ILE A 124 1.32 -2.85 1.94
CA ILE A 124 1.05 -3.99 2.82
C ILE A 124 2.36 -4.60 3.36
N LEU A 125 3.36 -4.73 2.51
CA LEU A 125 4.66 -5.26 2.92
C LEU A 125 5.36 -4.32 3.92
N GLN A 126 5.28 -3.01 3.74
CA GLN A 126 5.82 -2.02 4.68
C GLN A 126 5.10 -2.09 6.04
N GLU A 127 3.77 -2.18 6.04
CA GLU A 127 2.99 -2.37 7.27
C GLU A 127 3.36 -3.67 7.99
N ALA A 128 3.53 -4.76 7.24
CA ALA A 128 3.94 -6.04 7.81
C ALA A 128 5.37 -5.99 8.39
N GLN A 129 6.28 -5.27 7.74
CA GLN A 129 7.65 -5.06 8.26
C GLN A 129 7.65 -4.21 9.53
N ALA A 130 6.84 -3.15 9.58
CA ALA A 130 6.69 -2.33 10.78
C ALA A 130 6.15 -3.15 11.97
N GLU A 131 5.16 -4.00 11.72
CA GLU A 131 4.61 -4.90 12.72
C GLU A 131 5.63 -5.97 13.15
N LEU A 132 6.39 -6.55 12.21
CA LEU A 132 7.47 -7.49 12.50
C LEU A 132 8.48 -6.86 13.46
N LYS A 133 8.90 -5.62 13.17
CA LYS A 133 9.86 -4.87 14.00
C LYS A 133 9.40 -4.74 15.46
N ASN A 134 8.08 -4.60 15.68
CA ASN A 134 7.50 -4.50 17.02
C ASN A 134 7.37 -5.85 17.75
N ARG A 135 7.49 -6.98 17.02
CA ARG A 135 7.26 -8.33 17.57
C ARG A 135 8.53 -9.12 17.87
N VAL A 136 9.65 -8.68 17.33
CA VAL A 136 10.94 -9.37 17.51
C VAL A 136 11.91 -8.50 18.30
N ALA A 137 12.91 -9.13 18.94
CA ALA A 137 13.96 -8.36 19.60
C ALA A 137 14.73 -7.48 18.59
N PRO A 138 15.15 -6.25 18.98
CA PRO A 138 15.81 -5.31 18.09
C PRO A 138 17.02 -5.92 17.35
N GLU A 139 17.83 -6.72 18.03
CA GLU A 139 19.01 -7.38 17.47
C GLU A 139 18.61 -8.42 16.40
N THR A 140 17.52 -9.15 16.65
CA THR A 140 16.98 -10.11 15.69
C THR A 140 16.47 -9.41 14.43
N TYR A 141 15.76 -8.29 14.60
CA TYR A 141 15.29 -7.48 13.47
C TYR A 141 16.46 -6.90 12.68
N GLN A 142 17.46 -6.36 13.36
CA GLN A 142 18.64 -5.77 12.73
C GLN A 142 19.44 -6.80 11.90
N ALA A 143 19.63 -8.01 12.45
CA ALA A 143 20.29 -9.09 11.71
C ALA A 143 19.50 -9.49 10.46
N TYR A 144 18.18 -9.61 10.59
CA TYR A 144 17.27 -9.88 9.47
C TYR A 144 17.32 -8.77 8.41
N GLU A 145 17.23 -7.51 8.83
CA GLU A 145 17.23 -6.36 7.92
C GLU A 145 18.52 -6.28 7.12
N LEU A 146 19.67 -6.37 7.77
CA LEU A 146 20.97 -6.31 7.10
C LEU A 146 21.20 -7.50 6.17
N PHE A 147 20.84 -8.71 6.60
CA PHE A 147 21.10 -9.92 5.85
C PHE A 147 20.07 -10.19 4.77
N ALA A 148 18.76 -10.20 5.13
CA ALA A 148 17.70 -10.65 4.23
C ALA A 148 17.11 -9.52 3.39
N VAL A 149 17.03 -8.29 3.91
CA VAL A 149 16.44 -7.16 3.19
C VAL A 149 17.50 -6.42 2.38
N GLN A 150 18.66 -6.12 3.01
CA GLN A 150 19.74 -5.38 2.34
C GLN A 150 20.72 -6.30 1.57
N GLY A 151 20.60 -7.63 1.68
CA GLY A 151 21.41 -8.59 0.93
C GLY A 151 22.89 -8.63 1.36
N ARG A 152 23.21 -8.21 2.59
CA ARG A 152 24.60 -8.23 3.08
C ARG A 152 25.05 -9.67 3.38
N PRO A 153 26.34 -10.02 3.13
CA PRO A 153 26.88 -11.33 3.49
C PRO A 153 26.74 -11.65 4.97
N ALA A 154 26.35 -12.86 5.32
CA ALA A 154 26.10 -13.29 6.71
C ALA A 154 27.30 -13.07 7.63
N GLU A 155 28.52 -13.32 7.11
CA GLU A 155 29.78 -13.14 7.84
C GLU A 155 30.02 -11.68 8.21
N LYS A 156 29.69 -10.75 7.30
CA LYS A 156 29.82 -9.31 7.56
C LYS A 156 28.79 -8.83 8.57
N VAL A 157 27.55 -9.34 8.49
CA VAL A 157 26.51 -9.03 9.47
C VAL A 157 26.86 -9.58 10.84
N ALA A 158 27.34 -10.81 10.91
CA ALA A 158 27.79 -11.47 12.14
C ALA A 158 28.91 -10.67 12.84
N ALA A 159 29.92 -10.27 12.06
CA ALA A 159 31.02 -9.45 12.58
C ALA A 159 30.56 -8.06 13.05
N TYR A 160 29.63 -7.43 12.34
CA TYR A 160 29.10 -6.11 12.70
C TYR A 160 28.24 -6.13 13.98
N LEU A 161 27.47 -7.22 14.18
CA LEU A 161 26.56 -7.37 15.33
C LEU A 161 27.18 -8.15 16.50
N ASP A 162 28.47 -8.50 16.41
CA ASP A 162 29.19 -9.32 17.41
C ASP A 162 28.42 -10.63 17.74
N CYS A 163 28.00 -11.35 16.70
CA CYS A 163 27.28 -12.60 16.82
C CYS A 163 27.80 -13.66 15.85
N SER A 164 27.29 -14.88 15.96
CA SER A 164 27.63 -15.95 15.01
C SER A 164 26.82 -15.87 13.71
N THR A 165 27.39 -16.35 12.61
CA THR A 165 26.65 -16.50 11.34
C THR A 165 25.40 -17.37 11.48
N ASN A 166 25.46 -18.37 12.37
CA ASN A 166 24.27 -19.18 12.67
C ASN A 166 23.15 -18.35 13.30
N GLN A 167 23.47 -17.41 14.19
CA GLN A 167 22.46 -16.48 14.76
C GLN A 167 21.83 -15.60 13.68
N VAL A 168 22.60 -15.15 12.69
CA VAL A 168 22.07 -14.37 11.54
C VAL A 168 21.08 -15.22 10.74
N TYR A 169 21.38 -16.48 10.45
CA TYR A 169 20.46 -17.39 9.76
C TYR A 169 19.21 -17.70 10.60
N GLN A 170 19.35 -17.89 11.90
CA GLN A 170 18.21 -18.10 12.80
C GLN A 170 17.32 -16.83 12.88
N ALA A 171 17.91 -15.64 12.90
CA ALA A 171 17.17 -14.38 12.84
C ALA A 171 16.33 -14.30 11.56
N LYS A 172 16.94 -14.60 10.39
CA LYS A 172 16.21 -14.68 9.12
C LYS A 172 15.02 -15.64 9.23
N LYS A 173 15.26 -16.90 9.64
CA LYS A 173 14.21 -17.92 9.74
C LYS A 173 13.07 -17.51 10.65
N ARG A 174 13.39 -16.92 11.82
CA ARG A 174 12.39 -16.43 12.79
C ARG A 174 11.57 -15.29 12.20
N CYS A 175 12.22 -14.31 11.59
CA CYS A 175 11.55 -13.15 11.00
C CYS A 175 10.67 -13.55 9.81
N PHE A 176 11.12 -14.47 8.94
CA PHE A 176 10.28 -14.96 7.84
C PHE A 176 9.04 -15.70 8.33
N LYS A 177 9.19 -16.56 9.35
CA LYS A 177 8.03 -17.24 9.97
C LYS A 177 7.03 -16.24 10.52
N MET A 178 7.52 -15.26 11.30
CA MET A 178 6.66 -14.22 11.87
C MET A 178 6.02 -13.34 10.79
N MET A 179 6.76 -12.97 9.74
CA MET A 179 6.24 -12.22 8.59
C MET A 179 5.10 -12.97 7.91
N LYS A 180 5.27 -14.28 7.70
CA LYS A 180 4.21 -15.12 7.12
C LYS A 180 2.95 -15.13 8.00
N GLU A 181 3.09 -15.25 9.32
CA GLU A 181 1.97 -15.18 10.27
C GLU A 181 1.25 -13.80 10.22
N ILE A 182 2.03 -12.71 10.16
CA ILE A 182 1.50 -11.35 10.03
C ILE A 182 0.71 -11.20 8.72
N LEU A 183 1.29 -11.60 7.59
CA LEU A 183 0.65 -11.49 6.27
C LEU A 183 -0.60 -12.37 6.15
N LEU A 184 -0.60 -13.58 6.72
CA LEU A 184 -1.78 -14.45 6.78
C LEU A 184 -2.91 -13.76 7.56
N LYS A 185 -2.59 -13.19 8.72
CA LYS A 185 -3.55 -12.46 9.53
C LYS A 185 -4.09 -11.21 8.84
N MET A 186 -3.23 -10.48 8.14
CA MET A 186 -3.67 -9.36 7.28
C MET A 186 -4.63 -9.83 6.19
N ASN A 187 -4.34 -10.97 5.56
CA ASN A 187 -5.17 -11.54 4.50
C ASN A 187 -6.54 -12.04 4.99
N GLU A 188 -6.61 -12.53 6.25
CA GLU A 188 -7.88 -12.91 6.87
C GLU A 188 -8.78 -11.70 7.17
N THR A 189 -8.18 -10.56 7.50
CA THR A 189 -8.90 -9.33 7.85
C THR A 189 -9.21 -8.44 6.65
N ASP A 190 -8.46 -8.56 5.57
CA ASP A 190 -8.65 -7.83 4.31
C ASP A 190 -8.95 -8.81 3.16
N LEU A 191 -10.23 -9.10 2.95
CA LEU A 191 -10.70 -10.02 1.90
C LEU A 191 -10.26 -9.63 0.49
N GLU A 192 -9.85 -8.37 0.29
CA GLU A 192 -9.35 -7.89 -0.99
C GLU A 192 -7.85 -8.16 -1.19
N LEU A 193 -7.11 -8.50 -0.14
CA LEU A 193 -5.66 -8.63 -0.22
C LEU A 193 -5.23 -9.80 -1.11
N GLN A 194 -5.96 -10.93 -1.05
CA GLN A 194 -5.74 -12.12 -1.87
C GLN A 194 -4.26 -12.42 -2.12
N LEU A 195 -3.47 -12.39 -1.04
CA LEU A 195 -2.07 -12.79 -1.10
C LEU A 195 -2.01 -14.30 -1.34
N GLU A 196 -1.55 -14.70 -2.52
CA GLU A 196 -1.27 -16.10 -2.83
C GLU A 196 0.01 -16.56 -2.10
N LEU A 197 -0.05 -16.59 -0.77
CA LEU A 197 1.10 -16.94 0.07
C LEU A 197 1.55 -18.38 -0.10
N SER A 198 0.72 -19.25 -0.68
CA SER A 198 1.05 -20.65 -1.00
C SER A 198 2.14 -20.78 -2.06
N LYS A 199 2.37 -19.75 -2.89
CA LYS A 199 3.44 -19.75 -3.90
C LYS A 199 4.83 -19.42 -3.33
N TYR A 200 4.88 -18.93 -2.11
CA TYR A 200 6.13 -18.65 -1.40
C TYR A 200 6.36 -19.76 -0.36
N GLU A 201 6.86 -20.92 -0.83
CA GLU A 201 7.49 -21.88 0.06
C GLU A 201 8.75 -21.25 0.64
N LEU A 202 8.63 -20.75 1.87
CA LEU A 202 9.71 -20.19 2.69
C LEU A 202 10.16 -21.22 3.70
#